data_411c9a840615194df277eb2de7143da9
#
_entry.id   411c9a840615194df277eb2de7143da9
#
_cell.length_a   1.000
_cell.length_b   1.000
_cell.length_c   1.000
_cell.angle_alpha   90.00
_cell.angle_beta   90.00
_cell.angle_gamma   90.00
#
_symmetry.space_group_name_H-M   'P 1'
#
loop_
_entity.id
_entity.type
_entity.pdbx_description
1 polymer ?
#
loop_
_entity_poly.entity_id
_entity_poly.type
_entity_poly.pdbx_seq_one_letter_code
_entity_poly.pdbx_strand_id
1 'polypeptide(L)'
;MALAVCAFLFRGDLRDLLVDDTRFCTEIAAAAARHNLPPELVRAVVFQESRFDPFARGSRGEYGLMQVLPQGAAAEWARVLRRPVPGRAELCTPQVNLEIGCWYLARAMERWKKYRCRTELALCQYNAGESRAERWKPETPDGEVIDRIGIGSTRIYVQRIMRRYRSYLEEGL
;
A
#
# COMPACT_ATOMS: atom_id res chain seq x y z
N MET A 1 -4.36 -14.36 -32.61
CA MET A 1 -4.21 -14.57 -31.16
C MET A 1 -3.40 -13.50 -30.44
N ALA A 2 -2.41 -12.86 -31.05
CA ALA A 2 -1.59 -11.79 -30.41
C ALA A 2 -2.37 -10.50 -30.06
N LEU A 3 -3.38 -10.12 -30.84
CA LEU A 3 -4.22 -8.92 -30.60
C LEU A 3 -5.09 -9.00 -29.35
N ALA A 4 -5.56 -10.19 -28.96
CA ALA A 4 -6.41 -10.37 -27.78
C ALA A 4 -5.60 -10.31 -26.46
N VAL A 5 -4.33 -10.72 -26.48
CA VAL A 5 -3.44 -10.66 -25.31
C VAL A 5 -3.00 -9.22 -25.05
N CYS A 6 -2.70 -8.44 -26.11
CA CYS A 6 -2.44 -7.00 -25.97
C CYS A 6 -3.65 -6.25 -25.40
N ALA A 7 -4.88 -6.54 -25.86
CA ALA A 7 -6.08 -5.87 -25.35
C ALA A 7 -6.37 -6.17 -23.87
N PHE A 8 -5.96 -7.32 -23.36
CA PHE A 8 -6.13 -7.67 -21.93
C PHE A 8 -5.10 -6.97 -21.03
N LEU A 9 -3.87 -6.81 -21.49
CA LEU A 9 -2.82 -6.05 -20.79
C LEU A 9 -3.10 -4.54 -20.81
N PHE A 10 -3.67 -4.02 -21.91
CA PHE A 10 -4.03 -2.59 -22.05
C PHE A 10 -5.27 -2.17 -21.26
N ARG A 11 -6.19 -3.09 -20.93
CA ARG A 11 -7.43 -2.74 -20.20
C ARG A 11 -7.19 -2.25 -18.76
N GLY A 12 -6.13 -2.69 -18.10
CA GLY A 12 -5.71 -2.17 -16.80
C GLY A 12 -5.18 -0.74 -16.91
N ASP A 13 -4.30 -0.52 -17.88
CA ASP A 13 -3.63 0.78 -18.07
C ASP A 13 -4.60 1.89 -18.55
N LEU A 14 -5.58 1.58 -19.40
CA LEU A 14 -6.59 2.56 -19.84
C LEU A 14 -7.52 3.04 -18.70
N ARG A 15 -7.89 2.15 -17.80
CA ARG A 15 -8.69 2.54 -16.61
C ARG A 15 -7.87 3.35 -15.63
N ASP A 16 -6.58 3.06 -15.53
CA ASP A 16 -5.66 3.79 -14.67
C ASP A 16 -5.44 5.24 -15.15
N LEU A 17 -5.50 5.50 -16.47
CA LEU A 17 -5.41 6.84 -17.07
C LEU A 17 -6.62 7.75 -16.75
N LEU A 18 -7.75 7.18 -16.36
CA LEU A 18 -8.96 7.92 -15.99
C LEU A 18 -9.07 8.19 -14.49
N VAL A 19 -8.12 7.71 -13.69
CA VAL A 19 -8.11 7.96 -12.26
C VAL A 19 -7.54 9.33 -11.97
N ASP A 20 -8.32 10.17 -11.30
CA ASP A 20 -7.82 11.41 -10.73
C ASP A 20 -6.99 11.08 -9.49
N ASP A 21 -5.70 10.94 -9.69
CA ASP A 21 -4.74 10.57 -8.65
C ASP A 21 -4.17 11.77 -7.89
N THR A 22 -4.71 12.98 -8.17
CA THR A 22 -4.45 14.19 -7.38
C THR A 22 -5.42 14.35 -6.19
N ARG A 23 -6.47 13.53 -6.16
CA ARG A 23 -7.41 13.52 -5.04
C ARG A 23 -6.71 13.18 -3.72
N PHE A 24 -7.14 13.84 -2.66
CA PHE A 24 -6.62 13.65 -1.29
C PHE A 24 -5.13 13.94 -1.12
N CYS A 25 -4.49 14.69 -2.03
CA CYS A 25 -3.06 15.03 -1.91
C CYS A 25 -2.71 15.69 -0.57
N THR A 26 -3.56 16.60 -0.08
CA THR A 26 -3.36 17.26 1.22
C THR A 26 -3.44 16.29 2.38
N GLU A 27 -4.45 15.42 2.40
CA GLU A 27 -4.64 14.41 3.44
C GLU A 27 -3.54 13.36 3.42
N ILE A 28 -3.12 12.93 2.22
CA ILE A 28 -2.01 12.01 2.02
C ILE A 28 -0.71 12.63 2.54
N ALA A 29 -0.38 13.86 2.14
CA ALA A 29 0.82 14.54 2.60
C ALA A 29 0.83 14.71 4.13
N ALA A 30 -0.30 15.10 4.72
CA ALA A 30 -0.43 15.26 6.15
C ALA A 30 -0.27 13.93 6.93
N ALA A 31 -0.87 12.84 6.44
CA ALA A 31 -0.71 11.52 7.06
C ALA A 31 0.71 10.98 6.88
N ALA A 32 1.28 11.09 5.69
CA ALA A 32 2.65 10.69 5.40
C ALA A 32 3.66 11.40 6.31
N ALA A 33 3.53 12.73 6.48
CA ALA A 33 4.39 13.52 7.36
C ALA A 33 4.33 13.07 8.83
N ARG A 34 3.12 12.78 9.36
CA ARG A 34 2.96 12.28 10.74
C ARG A 34 3.66 10.94 10.98
N HIS A 35 3.80 10.13 9.95
CA HIS A 35 4.38 8.78 10.04
C HIS A 35 5.77 8.66 9.39
N ASN A 36 6.42 9.77 9.02
CA ASN A 36 7.74 9.81 8.37
C ASN A 36 7.80 8.92 7.11
N LEU A 37 6.74 8.94 6.30
CA LEU A 37 6.67 8.26 5.00
C LEU A 37 6.81 9.26 3.86
N PRO A 38 7.41 8.87 2.72
CA PRO A 38 7.32 9.66 1.49
C PRO A 38 5.85 9.75 1.03
N PRO A 39 5.31 10.96 0.79
CA PRO A 39 3.93 11.12 0.33
C PRO A 39 3.67 10.44 -1.01
N GLU A 40 4.65 10.36 -1.90
CA GLU A 40 4.59 9.67 -3.19
C GLU A 40 4.42 8.16 -3.01
N LEU A 41 5.05 7.56 -1.99
CA LEU A 41 4.86 6.15 -1.65
C LEU A 41 3.43 5.91 -1.16
N VAL A 42 2.92 6.76 -0.27
CA VAL A 42 1.54 6.65 0.23
C VAL A 42 0.53 6.81 -0.91
N ARG A 43 0.74 7.79 -1.80
CA ARG A 43 -0.07 8.00 -3.02
C ARG A 43 -0.08 6.77 -3.91
N ALA A 44 1.08 6.13 -4.13
CA ALA A 44 1.18 4.91 -4.92
C ALA A 44 0.46 3.71 -4.29
N VAL A 45 0.49 3.60 -2.95
CA VAL A 45 -0.28 2.58 -2.21
C VAL A 45 -1.78 2.84 -2.33
N VAL A 46 -2.25 4.07 -2.11
CA VAL A 46 -3.66 4.46 -2.25
C VAL A 46 -4.18 4.16 -3.66
N PHE A 47 -3.40 4.48 -4.69
CA PHE A 47 -3.75 4.12 -6.06
C PHE A 47 -3.95 2.61 -6.23
N GLN A 48 -3.00 1.81 -5.75
CA GLN A 48 -3.03 0.35 -5.91
C GLN A 48 -4.17 -0.29 -5.11
N GLU A 49 -4.49 0.23 -3.94
CA GLU A 49 -5.50 -0.32 -3.03
C GLU A 49 -6.93 0.04 -3.44
N SER A 50 -7.18 1.28 -3.81
CA SER A 50 -8.55 1.78 -4.01
C SER A 50 -8.76 2.62 -5.26
N ARG A 51 -7.72 2.98 -6.00
CA ARG A 51 -7.80 4.04 -7.03
C ARG A 51 -8.45 5.33 -6.52
N PHE A 52 -8.08 5.71 -5.30
CA PHE A 52 -8.61 6.90 -4.60
C PHE A 52 -10.13 6.86 -4.32
N ASP A 53 -10.74 5.67 -4.26
CA ASP A 53 -12.11 5.52 -3.81
C ASP A 53 -12.16 5.34 -2.26
N PRO A 54 -12.65 6.34 -1.49
CA PRO A 54 -12.72 6.26 -0.04
C PRO A 54 -13.78 5.25 0.44
N PHE A 55 -14.67 4.80 -0.45
CA PHE A 55 -15.70 3.81 -0.15
C PHE A 55 -15.36 2.42 -0.68
N ALA A 56 -14.19 2.23 -1.24
CA ALA A 56 -13.74 0.93 -1.74
C ALA A 56 -13.86 -0.15 -0.67
N ARG A 57 -14.30 -1.33 -1.10
CA ARG A 57 -14.45 -2.50 -0.22
C ARG A 57 -13.75 -3.70 -0.84
N GLY A 58 -12.78 -4.22 -0.12
CA GLY A 58 -12.06 -5.43 -0.49
C GLY A 58 -12.82 -6.72 -0.19
N SER A 59 -12.42 -7.80 -0.81
CA SER A 59 -13.07 -9.11 -0.69
C SER A 59 -12.94 -9.75 0.69
N ARG A 60 -11.95 -9.35 1.50
CA ARG A 60 -11.74 -9.83 2.87
C ARG A 60 -12.34 -8.89 3.92
N GLY A 61 -13.07 -7.83 3.48
CA GLY A 61 -13.68 -6.83 4.36
C GLY A 61 -12.75 -5.66 4.69
N GLU A 62 -11.80 -5.36 3.80
CA GLU A 62 -11.00 -4.14 3.85
C GLU A 62 -11.82 -2.94 3.41
N TYR A 63 -11.49 -1.75 3.90
CA TYR A 63 -12.21 -0.51 3.62
C TYR A 63 -11.27 0.65 3.27
N GLY A 64 -11.75 1.51 2.37
CA GLY A 64 -11.26 2.85 2.11
C GLY A 64 -9.97 2.92 1.31
N LEU A 65 -9.34 4.10 1.35
CA LEU A 65 -8.21 4.50 0.50
C LEU A 65 -7.02 3.53 0.53
N MET A 66 -6.65 3.06 1.71
CA MET A 66 -5.52 2.15 1.93
C MET A 66 -5.97 0.72 2.26
N GLN A 67 -7.24 0.38 1.99
CA GLN A 67 -7.83 -0.96 2.22
C GLN A 67 -7.51 -1.52 3.62
N VAL A 68 -7.84 -0.73 4.63
CA VAL A 68 -7.59 -1.08 6.03
C VAL A 68 -8.52 -2.19 6.49
N LEU A 69 -7.95 -3.28 7.01
CA LEU A 69 -8.70 -4.41 7.55
C LEU A 69 -9.09 -4.14 9.01
N PRO A 70 -10.40 -4.16 9.37
CA PRO A 70 -10.85 -3.88 10.74
C PRO A 70 -10.22 -4.81 11.78
N GLN A 71 -10.16 -6.12 11.51
CA GLN A 71 -9.60 -7.14 12.41
C GLN A 71 -8.07 -7.30 12.27
N GLY A 72 -7.44 -6.47 11.44
CA GLY A 72 -6.00 -6.43 11.21
C GLY A 72 -5.40 -5.11 11.67
N ALA A 73 -4.99 -4.27 10.70
CA ALA A 73 -4.32 -3.01 10.96
C ALA A 73 -5.11 -2.07 11.89
N ALA A 74 -6.45 -1.98 11.74
CA ALA A 74 -7.25 -1.12 12.61
C ALA A 74 -7.31 -1.63 14.05
N ALA A 75 -7.47 -2.93 14.26
CA ALA A 75 -7.46 -3.50 15.59
C ALA A 75 -6.10 -3.37 16.28
N GLU A 76 -5.01 -3.56 15.53
CA GLU A 76 -3.65 -3.38 16.06
C GLU A 76 -3.38 -1.93 16.43
N TRP A 77 -3.74 -0.97 15.56
CA TRP A 77 -3.65 0.46 15.80
C TRP A 77 -4.42 0.87 17.06
N ALA A 78 -5.68 0.43 17.15
CA ALA A 78 -6.56 0.72 18.29
C ALA A 78 -5.98 0.17 19.60
N ARG A 79 -5.48 -1.06 19.60
CA ARG A 79 -4.85 -1.70 20.76
C ARG A 79 -3.60 -0.92 21.23
N VAL A 80 -2.73 -0.53 20.29
CA VAL A 80 -1.49 0.20 20.63
C VAL A 80 -1.79 1.59 21.19
N LEU A 81 -2.77 2.28 20.62
CA LEU A 81 -3.15 3.63 21.04
C LEU A 81 -4.23 3.64 22.15
N ARG A 82 -4.65 2.47 22.64
CA ARG A 82 -5.70 2.32 23.66
C ARG A 82 -6.99 3.05 23.28
N ARG A 83 -7.43 2.85 22.02
CA ARG A 83 -8.64 3.45 21.45
C ARG A 83 -9.62 2.35 21.02
N PRO A 84 -10.91 2.68 20.85
CA PRO A 84 -11.86 1.78 20.20
C PRO A 84 -11.41 1.45 18.77
N VAL A 85 -11.75 0.25 18.29
CA VAL A 85 -11.51 -0.12 16.89
C VAL A 85 -12.51 0.65 16.03
N PRO A 86 -12.03 1.42 15.02
CA PRO A 86 -12.93 2.17 14.14
C PRO A 86 -13.88 1.25 13.37
N GLY A 87 -15.15 1.66 13.30
CA GLY A 87 -16.17 0.98 12.53
C GLY A 87 -16.04 1.27 11.02
N ARG A 88 -16.89 0.59 10.22
CA ARG A 88 -16.89 0.74 8.76
C ARG A 88 -16.99 2.20 8.30
N ALA A 89 -17.92 2.97 8.88
CA ALA A 89 -18.14 4.35 8.47
C ALA A 89 -16.88 5.20 8.70
N GLU A 90 -16.21 5.02 9.84
CA GLU A 90 -14.96 5.72 10.16
C GLU A 90 -13.82 5.29 9.23
N LEU A 91 -13.71 3.99 8.91
CA LEU A 91 -12.72 3.48 7.96
C LEU A 91 -12.93 3.94 6.52
N CYS A 92 -14.12 4.42 6.16
CA CYS A 92 -14.38 5.10 4.88
C CYS A 92 -14.09 6.60 4.92
N THR A 93 -13.73 7.14 6.10
CA THR A 93 -13.29 8.55 6.22
C THR A 93 -11.81 8.65 5.82
N PRO A 94 -11.45 9.49 4.82
CA PRO A 94 -10.08 9.59 4.33
C PRO A 94 -9.03 9.78 5.41
N GLN A 95 -9.26 10.70 6.34
CA GLN A 95 -8.33 11.03 7.42
C GLN A 95 -8.06 9.84 8.35
N VAL A 96 -9.11 9.11 8.74
CA VAL A 96 -8.97 7.93 9.62
C VAL A 96 -8.29 6.79 8.88
N ASN A 97 -8.67 6.56 7.63
CA ASN A 97 -8.11 5.49 6.81
C ASN A 97 -6.63 5.68 6.55
N LEU A 98 -6.24 6.88 6.11
CA LEU A 98 -4.85 7.25 5.86
C LEU A 98 -4.01 7.20 7.15
N GLU A 99 -4.56 7.65 8.28
CA GLU A 99 -3.87 7.58 9.58
C GLU A 99 -3.48 6.16 9.93
N ILE A 100 -4.43 5.22 9.85
CA ILE A 100 -4.20 3.82 10.21
C ILE A 100 -3.32 3.12 9.18
N GLY A 101 -3.57 3.34 7.88
CA GLY A 101 -2.80 2.74 6.80
C GLY A 101 -1.34 3.19 6.82
N CYS A 102 -1.08 4.50 6.99
CA CYS A 102 0.27 5.05 7.11
C CYS A 102 0.98 4.54 8.37
N TRP A 103 0.28 4.52 9.52
CA TRP A 103 0.83 3.96 10.75
C TRP A 103 1.29 2.50 10.56
N TYR A 104 0.47 1.68 9.92
CA TYR A 104 0.79 0.27 9.68
C TYR A 104 1.98 0.11 8.70
N LEU A 105 1.98 0.89 7.62
CA LEU A 105 3.08 0.91 6.65
C LEU A 105 4.39 1.39 7.28
N ALA A 106 4.35 2.45 8.08
CA ALA A 106 5.54 2.98 8.76
C ALA A 106 6.16 1.96 9.72
N ARG A 107 5.33 1.22 10.47
CA ARG A 107 5.82 0.13 11.33
C ARG A 107 6.50 -0.97 10.52
N ALA A 108 5.95 -1.32 9.36
CA ALA A 108 6.59 -2.26 8.47
C ALA A 108 7.93 -1.71 7.94
N MET A 109 7.98 -0.45 7.53
CA MET A 109 9.22 0.20 7.09
C MET A 109 10.30 0.22 8.19
N GLU A 110 9.93 0.48 9.45
CA GLU A 110 10.85 0.46 10.59
C GLU A 110 11.35 -0.95 10.89
N ARG A 111 10.49 -1.95 10.82
CA ARG A 111 10.87 -3.37 10.97
C ARG A 111 11.98 -3.77 10.00
N TRP A 112 11.86 -3.34 8.74
CA TRP A 112 12.76 -3.71 7.66
C TRP A 112 13.88 -2.72 7.41
N LYS A 113 14.12 -1.75 8.30
CA LYS A 113 15.08 -0.63 8.13
C LYS A 113 16.51 -1.06 7.84
N LYS A 114 16.90 -2.28 8.22
CA LYS A 114 18.23 -2.83 7.97
C LYS A 114 18.44 -3.31 6.52
N TYR A 115 17.35 -3.47 5.76
CA TYR A 115 17.41 -4.00 4.41
C TYR A 115 17.38 -2.87 3.39
N ARG A 116 18.20 -2.98 2.34
CA ARG A 116 18.15 -2.05 1.20
C ARG A 116 16.77 -2.06 0.53
N CYS A 117 16.17 -3.24 0.38
CA CYS A 117 14.80 -3.44 -0.14
C CYS A 117 13.70 -3.28 0.93
N ARG A 118 13.92 -2.38 1.91
CA ARG A 118 12.97 -2.18 3.03
C ARG A 118 11.56 -1.82 2.57
N THR A 119 11.44 -1.03 1.51
CA THR A 119 10.14 -0.60 0.98
C THR A 119 9.39 -1.78 0.39
N GLU A 120 10.04 -2.58 -0.43
CA GLU A 120 9.46 -3.78 -1.01
C GLU A 120 9.07 -4.80 0.07
N LEU A 121 9.89 -4.99 1.10
CA LEU A 121 9.56 -5.85 2.24
C LEU A 121 8.38 -5.32 3.05
N ALA A 122 8.30 -4.00 3.26
CA ALA A 122 7.17 -3.38 3.94
C ALA A 122 5.87 -3.56 3.14
N LEU A 123 5.91 -3.43 1.82
CA LEU A 123 4.79 -3.69 0.93
C LEU A 123 4.40 -5.18 0.91
N CYS A 124 5.37 -6.11 0.97
CA CYS A 124 5.11 -7.54 1.15
C CYS A 124 4.35 -7.79 2.46
N GLN A 125 4.80 -7.19 3.55
CA GLN A 125 4.14 -7.31 4.86
C GLN A 125 2.74 -6.71 4.82
N TYR A 126 2.56 -5.54 4.20
CA TYR A 126 1.27 -4.86 4.07
C TYR A 126 0.25 -5.74 3.36
N ASN A 127 0.62 -6.32 2.23
CA ASN A 127 -0.28 -7.12 1.39
C ASN A 127 -0.47 -8.56 1.86
N ALA A 128 0.61 -9.23 2.28
CA ALA A 128 0.62 -10.67 2.54
C ALA A 128 0.81 -11.04 4.02
N GLY A 129 1.09 -10.06 4.87
CA GLY A 129 1.35 -10.24 6.30
C GLY A 129 2.82 -10.50 6.64
N GLU A 130 3.15 -10.20 7.89
CA GLU A 130 4.51 -10.23 8.42
C GLU A 130 5.20 -11.59 8.25
N SER A 131 4.52 -12.68 8.60
CA SER A 131 5.11 -14.04 8.54
C SER A 131 5.52 -14.45 7.13
N ARG A 132 4.84 -13.95 6.08
CA ARG A 132 5.23 -14.21 4.69
C ARG A 132 6.39 -13.33 4.27
N ALA A 133 6.36 -12.05 4.60
CA ALA A 133 7.48 -11.14 4.35
C ALA A 133 8.77 -11.65 4.99
N GLU A 134 8.71 -12.17 6.22
CA GLU A 134 9.85 -12.77 6.93
C GLU A 134 10.45 -13.96 6.16
N ARG A 135 9.61 -14.80 5.55
CA ARG A 135 10.11 -15.93 4.72
C ARG A 135 10.74 -15.49 3.40
N TRP A 136 10.35 -14.31 2.90
CA TRP A 136 10.84 -13.81 1.61
C TRP A 136 12.01 -12.85 1.74
N LYS A 137 12.32 -12.38 2.96
CA LYS A 137 13.46 -11.48 3.16
C LYS A 137 14.74 -12.09 2.59
N PRO A 138 15.65 -11.27 2.04
CA PRO A 138 16.95 -11.76 1.59
C PRO A 138 17.82 -12.19 2.79
N GLU A 139 18.81 -13.02 2.52
CA GLU A 139 19.75 -13.51 3.53
C GLU A 139 20.67 -12.40 4.03
N THR A 140 20.99 -11.44 3.16
CA THR A 140 21.84 -10.29 3.48
C THR A 140 21.05 -8.99 3.37
N PRO A 141 21.43 -7.94 4.12
CA PRO A 141 20.76 -6.63 4.07
C PRO A 141 20.73 -5.99 2.68
N ASP A 142 21.72 -6.25 1.83
CA ASP A 142 21.82 -5.69 0.49
C ASP A 142 21.10 -6.51 -0.60
N GLY A 143 20.56 -7.67 -0.22
CA GLY A 143 19.87 -8.57 -1.13
C GLY A 143 18.54 -8.01 -1.64
N GLU A 144 18.07 -8.58 -2.76
CA GLU A 144 16.79 -8.23 -3.40
C GLU A 144 15.68 -9.19 -2.96
N VAL A 145 14.43 -8.70 -2.89
CA VAL A 145 13.29 -9.50 -2.41
C VAL A 145 12.35 -9.94 -3.52
N ILE A 146 12.29 -9.24 -4.64
CA ILE A 146 11.24 -9.42 -5.66
C ILE A 146 11.12 -10.87 -6.13
N ASP A 147 12.23 -11.51 -6.47
CA ASP A 147 12.24 -12.88 -6.98
C ASP A 147 12.00 -13.93 -5.89
N ARG A 148 12.15 -13.55 -4.63
CA ARG A 148 11.89 -14.39 -3.46
C ARG A 148 10.42 -14.43 -3.06
N ILE A 149 9.57 -13.51 -3.59
CA ILE A 149 8.14 -13.44 -3.28
C ILE A 149 7.43 -14.65 -3.90
N GLY A 150 7.07 -15.62 -3.06
CA GLY A 150 6.45 -16.88 -3.50
C GLY A 150 4.99 -16.75 -3.94
N ILE A 151 4.32 -15.59 -3.73
CA ILE A 151 2.94 -15.34 -4.14
C ILE A 151 2.94 -14.36 -5.31
N GLY A 152 2.54 -14.84 -6.51
CA GLY A 152 2.57 -14.05 -7.74
C GLY A 152 1.76 -12.75 -7.67
N SER A 153 0.58 -12.76 -7.04
CA SER A 153 -0.23 -11.55 -6.86
C SER A 153 0.46 -10.51 -5.97
N THR A 154 1.14 -10.94 -4.90
CA THR A 154 1.92 -10.03 -4.04
C THR A 154 3.14 -9.48 -4.78
N ARG A 155 3.82 -10.30 -5.60
CA ARG A 155 4.94 -9.83 -6.42
C ARG A 155 4.50 -8.72 -7.38
N ILE A 156 3.39 -8.94 -8.09
CA ILE A 156 2.81 -7.95 -9.00
C ILE A 156 2.39 -6.68 -8.23
N TYR A 157 1.77 -6.83 -7.07
CA TYR A 157 1.39 -5.73 -6.19
C TYR A 157 2.60 -4.84 -5.84
N VAL A 158 3.67 -5.45 -5.33
CA VAL A 158 4.90 -4.71 -4.98
C VAL A 158 5.50 -4.01 -6.20
N GLN A 159 5.63 -4.73 -7.33
CA GLN A 159 6.20 -4.16 -8.56
C GLN A 159 5.40 -2.98 -9.10
N ARG A 160 4.05 -3.03 -9.05
CA ARG A 160 3.17 -1.94 -9.50
C ARG A 160 3.33 -0.71 -8.62
N ILE A 161 3.32 -0.87 -7.30
CA ILE A 161 3.52 0.25 -6.36
C ILE A 161 4.89 0.87 -6.56
N MET A 162 5.97 0.07 -6.62
CA MET A 162 7.32 0.60 -6.78
C MET A 162 7.51 1.34 -8.11
N ARG A 163 6.87 0.86 -9.19
CA ARG A 163 6.87 1.57 -10.48
C ARG A 163 6.18 2.93 -10.38
N ARG A 164 4.99 2.96 -9.80
CA ARG A 164 4.21 4.19 -9.63
C ARG A 164 4.88 5.18 -8.66
N TYR A 165 5.45 4.67 -7.60
CA TYR A 165 6.21 5.48 -6.65
C TYR A 165 7.38 6.21 -7.35
N ARG A 166 8.13 5.51 -8.20
CA ARG A 166 9.20 6.13 -8.99
C ARG A 166 8.66 7.19 -9.96
N SER A 167 7.55 6.91 -10.66
CA SER A 167 6.90 7.89 -11.54
C SER A 167 6.53 9.16 -10.78
N TYR A 168 5.93 9.05 -9.60
CA TYR A 168 5.57 10.20 -8.77
C TYR A 168 6.79 11.00 -8.26
N LEU A 169 7.91 10.35 -8.00
CA LEU A 169 9.15 11.04 -7.66
C LEU A 169 9.71 11.84 -8.86
N GLU A 170 9.53 11.35 -10.08
CA GLU A 170 9.96 12.02 -11.31
C GLU A 170 9.05 13.22 -11.67
N GLU A 171 7.77 13.16 -11.32
CA GLU A 171 6.80 14.23 -11.52
C GLU A 171 7.07 15.47 -10.64
N GLY A 172 7.81 15.33 -9.55
CA GLY A 172 8.26 16.43 -8.70
C GLY A 172 7.13 17.12 -7.93
N LEU A 173 6.16 16.35 -7.44
CA LEU A 173 5.05 16.85 -6.60
C LEU A 173 5.50 17.01 -5.15
#